data_3f0a2b1e013435b157991c22eb9a4094
#
_entry.id   3f0a2b1e013435b157991c22eb9a4094
#
_cell.length_a   1.000
_cell.length_b   1.000
_cell.length_c   1.000
_cell.angle_alpha   90.00
_cell.angle_beta   90.00
_cell.angle_gamma   90.00
#
_symmetry.space_group_name_H-M   'P 1'
#
loop_
_entity.id
_entity.type
_entity.pdbx_description
1 polymer ?
#
loop_
_entity_poly.entity_id
_entity_poly.type
_entity_poly.pdbx_seq_one_letter_code
_entity_poly.pdbx_strand_id
1 'polypeptide(L)'
;MSITGGYIMVNGIKTYYETNNGPRSGKGTFVCLHTAGRETRQYHGIMEIFSDKYEVVAFDMPAHGKSWPLPGNKAIGDYKEYGAFVWDFIQAMGIEKPIVIGCSVGGNMVYYIAETYPVAAIVSMQGSPKIKAMGTAYGTTVDLPDNPYVSCQHSHFDFSESLIGRKCPSEAADFIMWGVAQECGIAKKGDLSIYNNYDVTGDLDKITCPVMVVRGEDDWNVPEHYARTAMDGMVNAKKVMWRPIPGYGHFIIVEAPEKICELLEELVAEI
;
A
#
# COMPACT_ATOMS: atom_id res chain seq x y z
N MET A 1 -5.60 -19.10 14.24
CA MET A 1 -5.43 -17.90 15.10
C MET A 1 -6.35 -16.80 14.57
N SER A 2 -6.77 -15.84 15.38
CA SER A 2 -7.71 -14.78 14.95
C SER A 2 -6.95 -13.49 14.69
N ILE A 3 -7.30 -12.80 13.61
CA ILE A 3 -6.88 -11.41 13.40
C ILE A 3 -7.53 -10.57 14.51
N THR A 4 -6.75 -9.73 15.16
CA THR A 4 -7.22 -8.84 16.23
C THR A 4 -6.99 -7.39 15.85
N GLY A 5 -7.95 -6.54 16.16
CA GLY A 5 -7.87 -5.10 15.93
C GLY A 5 -7.69 -4.32 17.23
N GLY A 6 -7.02 -3.19 17.14
CA GLY A 6 -6.78 -2.29 18.26
C GLY A 6 -6.60 -0.85 17.82
N TYR A 7 -6.40 0.01 18.80
CA TYR A 7 -6.07 1.42 18.58
C TYR A 7 -4.77 1.79 19.27
N ILE A 8 -3.98 2.59 18.58
CA ILE A 8 -2.77 3.21 19.12
C ILE A 8 -2.80 4.71 18.82
N MET A 9 -2.16 5.51 19.68
CA MET A 9 -2.01 6.94 19.43
C MET A 9 -0.73 7.20 18.64
N VAL A 10 -0.85 7.77 17.46
CA VAL A 10 0.27 8.22 16.63
C VAL A 10 0.13 9.71 16.42
N ASN A 11 1.06 10.49 16.95
CA ASN A 11 1.05 11.97 16.87
C ASN A 11 -0.30 12.62 17.29
N GLY A 12 -0.94 12.06 18.31
CA GLY A 12 -2.24 12.53 18.79
C GLY A 12 -3.44 12.05 17.96
N ILE A 13 -3.23 11.24 16.92
CA ILE A 13 -4.29 10.64 16.10
C ILE A 13 -4.57 9.22 16.59
N LYS A 14 -5.84 8.93 16.87
CA LYS A 14 -6.28 7.59 17.24
C LYS A 14 -6.30 6.71 15.99
N THR A 15 -5.25 5.90 15.84
CA THR A 15 -4.96 5.08 14.67
C THR A 15 -5.39 3.64 14.91
N TYR A 16 -6.21 3.11 14.02
CA TYR A 16 -6.63 1.72 14.06
C TYR A 16 -5.62 0.83 13.36
N TYR A 17 -5.37 -0.34 13.92
CA TYR A 17 -4.54 -1.37 13.32
C TYR A 17 -5.13 -2.75 13.52
N GLU A 18 -4.71 -3.69 12.69
CA GLU A 18 -4.98 -5.12 12.82
C GLU A 18 -3.68 -5.91 12.77
N THR A 19 -3.64 -7.03 13.49
CA THR A 19 -2.51 -7.96 13.50
C THR A 19 -3.01 -9.40 13.55
N ASN A 20 -2.25 -10.29 12.93
CA ASN A 20 -2.48 -11.72 13.04
C ASN A 20 -1.92 -12.34 14.34
N ASN A 21 -1.27 -11.55 15.19
CA ASN A 21 -0.56 -12.01 16.38
C ASN A 21 0.42 -13.16 16.11
N GLY A 22 0.98 -13.18 14.90
CA GLY A 22 2.02 -14.13 14.52
C GLY A 22 3.32 -13.91 15.31
N PRO A 23 4.25 -14.86 15.26
CA PRO A 23 5.49 -14.74 16.00
C PRO A 23 6.36 -13.60 15.44
N ARG A 24 6.94 -12.79 16.31
CA ARG A 24 7.99 -11.84 15.95
C ARG A 24 9.26 -12.62 15.62
N SER A 25 9.52 -12.80 14.34
CA SER A 25 10.72 -13.49 13.89
C SER A 25 11.95 -12.58 14.00
N GLY A 26 13.14 -13.15 14.17
CA GLY A 26 14.39 -12.39 14.09
C GLY A 26 14.61 -11.71 12.74
N LYS A 27 13.83 -12.08 11.72
CA LYS A 27 13.86 -11.54 10.35
C LYS A 27 13.08 -10.23 10.20
N GLY A 28 12.07 -9.98 11.04
CA GLY A 28 11.28 -8.74 11.02
C GLY A 28 9.78 -8.96 11.12
N THR A 29 9.05 -7.85 11.15
CA THR A 29 7.58 -7.78 11.14
C THR A 29 7.11 -7.13 9.84
N PHE A 30 6.13 -7.71 9.19
CA PHE A 30 5.50 -7.10 8.01
C PHE A 30 4.59 -5.94 8.42
N VAL A 31 4.86 -4.76 7.88
CA VAL A 31 4.04 -3.56 8.05
C VAL A 31 3.39 -3.22 6.72
N CYS A 32 2.08 -3.22 6.69
CA CYS A 32 1.28 -3.21 5.47
C CYS A 32 0.61 -1.86 5.21
N LEU A 33 0.82 -1.32 4.01
CA LEU A 33 0.29 -0.04 3.54
C LEU A 33 -0.79 -0.27 2.48
N HIS A 34 -2.02 0.12 2.78
CA HIS A 34 -3.19 -0.09 1.91
C HIS A 34 -3.16 0.74 0.61
N THR A 35 -3.99 0.39 -0.37
CA THR A 35 -4.21 1.16 -1.59
C THR A 35 -5.04 2.42 -1.30
N ALA A 36 -5.07 3.35 -2.25
CA ALA A 36 -5.79 4.61 -2.10
C ALA A 36 -7.27 4.40 -1.71
N GLY A 37 -7.70 5.09 -0.64
CA GLY A 37 -9.07 5.03 -0.12
C GLY A 37 -9.45 3.72 0.59
N ARG A 38 -8.53 2.75 0.70
CA ARG A 38 -8.78 1.44 1.33
C ARG A 38 -8.36 1.42 2.80
N GLU A 39 -8.27 0.21 3.37
CA GLU A 39 -8.01 0.00 4.79
C GLU A 39 -7.39 -1.39 5.06
N THR A 40 -7.16 -1.73 6.33
CA THR A 40 -6.42 -2.91 6.80
C THR A 40 -6.88 -4.25 6.22
N ARG A 41 -8.19 -4.44 5.97
CA ARG A 41 -8.73 -5.74 5.53
C ARG A 41 -8.21 -6.23 4.18
N GLN A 42 -7.58 -5.35 3.38
CA GLN A 42 -6.88 -5.80 2.18
C GLN A 42 -5.79 -6.84 2.46
N TYR A 43 -5.28 -6.88 3.69
CA TYR A 43 -4.18 -7.75 4.10
C TYR A 43 -4.63 -8.98 4.89
N HIS A 44 -5.93 -9.21 5.07
CA HIS A 44 -6.42 -10.37 5.81
C HIS A 44 -5.93 -11.70 5.24
N GLY A 45 -5.91 -11.86 3.90
CA GLY A 45 -5.41 -13.08 3.28
C GLY A 45 -3.96 -13.39 3.67
N ILE A 46 -3.07 -12.39 3.68
CA ILE A 46 -1.69 -12.58 4.14
C ILE A 46 -1.64 -12.86 5.64
N MET A 47 -2.43 -12.16 6.44
CA MET A 47 -2.48 -12.34 7.90
C MET A 47 -2.88 -13.77 8.27
N GLU A 48 -3.86 -14.33 7.58
CA GLU A 48 -4.33 -15.69 7.80
C GLU A 48 -3.26 -16.73 7.44
N ILE A 49 -2.64 -16.58 6.26
CA ILE A 49 -1.61 -17.51 5.77
C ILE A 49 -0.37 -17.47 6.67
N PHE A 50 0.02 -16.30 7.15
CA PHE A 50 1.21 -16.11 7.97
C PHE A 50 0.97 -16.21 9.48
N SER A 51 -0.20 -16.62 9.91
CA SER A 51 -0.61 -16.61 11.32
C SER A 51 0.30 -17.38 12.28
N ASP A 52 1.05 -18.37 11.79
CA ASP A 52 1.99 -19.18 12.57
C ASP A 52 3.47 -18.96 12.22
N LYS A 53 3.74 -18.12 11.20
CA LYS A 53 5.11 -17.93 10.67
C LYS A 53 5.68 -16.54 10.94
N TYR A 54 4.90 -15.50 10.73
CA TYR A 54 5.36 -14.11 10.82
C TYR A 54 4.30 -13.22 11.44
N GLU A 55 4.75 -12.20 12.17
CA GLU A 55 3.88 -11.10 12.57
C GLU A 55 3.59 -10.20 11.35
N VAL A 56 2.31 -9.99 11.09
CA VAL A 56 1.81 -9.06 10.07
C VAL A 56 0.95 -8.02 10.77
N VAL A 57 1.25 -6.76 10.53
CA VAL A 57 0.52 -5.60 11.06
C VAL A 57 0.10 -4.71 9.90
N ALA A 58 -1.19 -4.45 9.79
CA ALA A 58 -1.74 -3.45 8.89
C ALA A 58 -2.41 -2.36 9.72
N PHE A 59 -2.42 -1.13 9.23
CA PHE A 59 -3.10 -0.03 9.91
C PHE A 59 -3.79 0.88 8.90
N ASP A 60 -4.82 1.56 9.36
CA ASP A 60 -5.55 2.54 8.58
C ASP A 60 -4.85 3.89 8.70
N MET A 61 -4.50 4.51 7.59
CA MET A 61 -3.99 5.87 7.57
C MET A 61 -5.04 6.87 8.12
N PRO A 62 -4.66 8.06 8.58
CA PRO A 62 -5.61 9.06 9.06
C PRO A 62 -6.77 9.30 8.08
N ALA A 63 -7.99 9.29 8.59
CA ALA A 63 -9.26 9.38 7.85
C ALA A 63 -9.66 8.14 7.05
N HIS A 64 -8.88 7.06 7.09
CA HIS A 64 -9.23 5.78 6.45
C HIS A 64 -9.87 4.82 7.46
N GLY A 65 -10.70 3.94 6.94
CA GLY A 65 -11.29 2.83 7.70
C GLY A 65 -11.83 3.25 9.07
N LYS A 66 -11.13 2.82 10.11
CA LYS A 66 -11.49 3.07 11.52
C LYS A 66 -10.56 4.07 12.22
N SER A 67 -9.55 4.65 11.50
CA SER A 67 -8.66 5.68 12.02
C SER A 67 -9.31 7.06 12.02
N TRP A 68 -8.99 7.84 13.05
CA TRP A 68 -9.46 9.21 13.11
C TRP A 68 -8.77 10.09 12.07
N PRO A 69 -9.47 11.12 11.55
CA PRO A 69 -8.87 12.09 10.66
C PRO A 69 -7.89 13.00 11.40
N LEU A 70 -7.04 13.66 10.65
CA LEU A 70 -6.28 14.81 11.16
C LEU A 70 -7.23 15.93 11.61
N PRO A 71 -6.73 16.87 12.48
CA PRO A 71 -7.52 18.03 12.88
C PRO A 71 -8.11 18.78 11.68
N GLY A 72 -9.37 19.14 11.78
CA GLY A 72 -10.13 19.79 10.69
C GLY A 72 -10.69 18.81 9.66
N ASN A 73 -10.86 17.53 10.02
CA ASN A 73 -11.38 16.47 9.15
C ASN A 73 -10.56 16.30 7.85
N LYS A 74 -9.25 16.21 8.00
CA LYS A 74 -8.33 16.05 6.86
C LYS A 74 -7.70 14.65 6.86
N ALA A 75 -7.32 14.18 5.67
CA ALA A 75 -6.38 13.09 5.48
C ALA A 75 -4.98 13.65 5.17
N ILE A 76 -3.97 12.82 5.22
CA ILE A 76 -2.62 13.17 4.76
C ILE A 76 -2.66 13.28 3.23
N GLY A 77 -2.11 14.36 2.68
CA GLY A 77 -2.09 14.64 1.25
C GLY A 77 -0.70 14.95 0.70
N ASP A 78 0.35 14.74 1.49
CA ASP A 78 1.76 14.92 1.11
C ASP A 78 2.52 13.63 1.37
N TYR A 79 3.40 13.23 0.44
CA TYR A 79 4.11 11.96 0.54
C TYR A 79 5.13 11.90 1.69
N LYS A 80 5.72 13.04 2.06
CA LYS A 80 6.66 13.11 3.18
C LYS A 80 5.94 12.99 4.51
N GLU A 81 4.80 13.66 4.64
CA GLU A 81 3.94 13.52 5.81
C GLU A 81 3.41 12.08 5.93
N TYR A 82 3.06 11.45 4.81
CA TYR A 82 2.63 10.05 4.78
C TYR A 82 3.74 9.13 5.30
N GLY A 83 4.95 9.23 4.75
CA GLY A 83 6.08 8.40 5.19
C GLY A 83 6.47 8.64 6.64
N ALA A 84 6.44 9.90 7.10
CA ALA A 84 6.68 10.23 8.50
C ALA A 84 5.63 9.59 9.42
N PHE A 85 4.35 9.66 9.07
CA PHE A 85 3.28 9.01 9.86
C PHE A 85 3.44 7.49 9.93
N VAL A 86 3.80 6.85 8.81
CA VAL A 86 4.09 5.40 8.77
C VAL A 86 5.24 5.08 9.72
N TRP A 87 6.32 5.88 9.70
CA TRP A 87 7.46 5.65 10.58
C TRP A 87 7.10 5.83 12.06
N ASP A 88 6.35 6.87 12.38
CA ASP A 88 5.88 7.12 13.75
C ASP A 88 4.94 6.01 14.25
N PHE A 89 4.11 5.43 13.37
CA PHE A 89 3.32 4.24 13.69
C PHE A 89 4.22 3.04 14.00
N ILE A 90 5.25 2.78 13.18
CA ILE A 90 6.22 1.69 13.40
C ILE A 90 6.90 1.85 14.76
N GLN A 91 7.33 3.07 15.11
CA GLN A 91 7.94 3.36 16.40
C GLN A 91 6.96 3.18 17.57
N ALA A 92 5.73 3.66 17.42
CA ALA A 92 4.68 3.50 18.44
C ALA A 92 4.34 2.03 18.71
N MET A 93 4.39 1.17 17.70
CA MET A 93 4.18 -0.28 17.81
C MET A 93 5.41 -1.03 18.35
N GLY A 94 6.55 -0.37 18.51
CA GLY A 94 7.81 -1.00 18.96
C GLY A 94 8.34 -2.04 17.97
N ILE A 95 8.16 -1.81 16.65
CA ILE A 95 8.66 -2.69 15.61
C ILE A 95 10.11 -2.30 15.26
N GLU A 96 11.06 -3.17 15.58
CA GLU A 96 12.49 -2.89 15.40
C GLU A 96 13.01 -3.14 14.00
N LYS A 97 12.46 -4.15 13.29
CA LYS A 97 12.88 -4.56 11.95
C LYS A 97 11.66 -4.59 11.00
N PRO A 98 11.15 -3.42 10.59
CA PRO A 98 9.99 -3.39 9.71
C PRO A 98 10.35 -3.88 8.30
N ILE A 99 9.57 -4.83 7.78
CA ILE A 99 9.49 -5.17 6.36
C ILE A 99 8.26 -4.44 5.83
N VAL A 100 8.47 -3.31 5.15
CA VAL A 100 7.35 -2.47 4.72
C VAL A 100 6.85 -2.95 3.38
N ILE A 101 5.58 -3.33 3.33
CA ILE A 101 4.94 -3.79 2.10
C ILE A 101 3.75 -2.90 1.77
N GLY A 102 3.56 -2.58 0.50
CA GLY A 102 2.47 -1.71 0.08
C GLY A 102 1.99 -2.01 -1.33
N CYS A 103 0.73 -1.68 -1.58
CA CYS A 103 0.10 -1.80 -2.89
C CYS A 103 -0.40 -0.44 -3.37
N SER A 104 -0.20 -0.11 -4.65
CA SER A 104 -0.63 1.16 -5.26
C SER A 104 0.01 2.37 -4.55
N VAL A 105 -0.77 3.27 -3.95
CA VAL A 105 -0.21 4.38 -3.16
C VAL A 105 0.73 3.89 -2.08
N GLY A 106 0.35 2.82 -1.34
CA GLY A 106 1.25 2.18 -0.40
C GLY A 106 2.51 1.63 -1.05
N GLY A 107 2.37 1.06 -2.27
CA GLY A 107 3.50 0.57 -3.07
C GLY A 107 4.43 1.67 -3.57
N ASN A 108 3.93 2.90 -3.75
CA ASN A 108 4.75 4.07 -4.04
C ASN A 108 5.51 4.50 -2.78
N MET A 109 4.81 4.57 -1.65
CA MET A 109 5.37 5.10 -0.41
C MET A 109 6.52 4.26 0.16
N VAL A 110 6.58 2.96 -0.13
CA VAL A 110 7.68 2.12 0.36
C VAL A 110 9.05 2.59 -0.12
N TYR A 111 9.15 3.19 -1.32
CA TYR A 111 10.42 3.76 -1.81
C TYR A 111 10.86 4.93 -0.96
N TYR A 112 9.98 5.93 -0.74
CA TYR A 112 10.27 7.07 0.13
C TYR A 112 10.65 6.64 1.55
N ILE A 113 9.93 5.65 2.08
CA ILE A 113 10.20 5.13 3.42
C ILE A 113 11.60 4.50 3.48
N ALA A 114 11.98 3.70 2.49
CA ALA A 114 13.27 3.00 2.49
C ALA A 114 14.47 3.93 2.23
N GLU A 115 14.28 5.03 1.48
CA GLU A 115 15.33 6.03 1.30
C GLU A 115 15.54 6.92 2.54
N THR A 116 14.52 7.00 3.40
CA THR A 116 14.49 7.94 4.52
C THR A 116 14.68 7.26 5.88
N TYR A 117 14.17 6.04 6.07
CA TYR A 117 14.12 5.35 7.35
C TYR A 117 14.76 3.96 7.29
N PRO A 118 15.33 3.47 8.41
CA PRO A 118 15.95 2.15 8.47
C PRO A 118 14.89 1.04 8.47
N VAL A 119 14.67 0.41 7.33
CA VAL A 119 13.79 -0.74 7.16
C VAL A 119 14.58 -2.01 6.85
N ALA A 120 14.05 -3.18 7.23
CA ALA A 120 14.70 -4.46 6.96
C ALA A 120 14.61 -4.85 5.47
N ALA A 121 13.49 -4.57 4.83
CA ALA A 121 13.23 -4.76 3.41
C ALA A 121 11.97 -4.01 3.00
N ILE A 122 11.74 -3.86 1.70
CA ILE A 122 10.50 -3.32 1.15
C ILE A 122 9.92 -4.18 0.03
N VAL A 123 8.59 -4.13 -0.10
CA VAL A 123 7.87 -4.71 -1.25
C VAL A 123 6.96 -3.66 -1.84
N SER A 124 7.22 -3.30 -3.09
CA SER A 124 6.35 -2.45 -3.88
C SER A 124 5.48 -3.30 -4.78
N MET A 125 4.19 -3.33 -4.52
CA MET A 125 3.19 -3.96 -5.37
C MET A 125 2.43 -2.88 -6.13
N GLN A 126 2.43 -2.94 -7.47
CA GLN A 126 1.78 -1.94 -8.33
C GLN A 126 2.19 -0.50 -7.99
N GLY A 127 3.46 -0.32 -7.62
CA GLY A 127 4.03 0.95 -7.22
C GLY A 127 4.99 1.53 -8.24
N SER A 128 5.25 2.83 -8.09
CA SER A 128 6.16 3.61 -8.92
C SER A 128 6.94 4.58 -8.05
N PRO A 129 8.21 4.89 -8.37
CA PRO A 129 8.97 5.93 -7.67
C PRO A 129 8.57 7.35 -8.10
N LYS A 130 7.80 7.46 -9.17
CA LYS A 130 7.26 8.70 -9.69
C LYS A 130 5.94 8.44 -10.38
N ILE A 131 4.94 9.23 -10.06
CA ILE A 131 3.70 9.25 -10.81
C ILE A 131 3.66 10.60 -11.52
N LYS A 132 3.54 10.55 -12.84
CA LYS A 132 3.17 11.74 -13.59
C LYS A 132 1.77 12.10 -13.11
N ALA A 133 1.62 13.27 -12.47
CA ALA A 133 0.30 13.78 -12.10
C ALA A 133 -0.62 13.52 -13.29
N MET A 134 -1.59 12.62 -13.11
CA MET A 134 -2.48 12.26 -14.21
C MET A 134 -3.35 13.48 -14.44
N GLY A 135 -2.86 14.38 -15.32
CA GLY A 135 -3.51 15.63 -15.64
C GLY A 135 -4.98 15.41 -15.97
N THR A 136 -5.80 16.37 -15.68
CA THR A 136 -7.22 16.55 -16.08
C THR A 136 -8.16 15.36 -16.01
N ALA A 137 -7.72 14.12 -16.31
CA ALA A 137 -8.58 12.94 -16.21
C ALA A 137 -8.91 12.58 -14.74
N TYR A 138 -7.97 12.79 -13.81
CA TYR A 138 -8.27 12.72 -12.37
C TYR A 138 -8.82 14.04 -11.82
N GLY A 139 -8.48 15.19 -12.39
CA GLY A 139 -9.07 16.47 -12.03
C GLY A 139 -10.58 16.49 -12.21
N THR A 140 -11.07 15.91 -13.30
CA THR A 140 -12.52 15.80 -13.55
C THR A 140 -13.21 14.77 -12.64
N THR A 141 -12.52 13.71 -12.21
CA THR A 141 -13.08 12.71 -11.29
C THR A 141 -12.90 13.11 -9.83
N VAL A 142 -11.89 13.90 -9.48
CA VAL A 142 -11.68 14.42 -8.12
C VAL A 142 -12.65 15.56 -7.79
N ASP A 143 -13.08 16.33 -8.79
CA ASP A 143 -14.09 17.38 -8.59
C ASP A 143 -15.53 16.83 -8.57
N LEU A 144 -15.77 15.62 -9.06
CA LEU A 144 -17.07 14.95 -9.01
C LEU A 144 -17.58 14.69 -7.56
N PRO A 145 -16.72 14.31 -6.59
CA PRO A 145 -17.15 14.14 -5.20
C PRO A 145 -17.75 15.40 -4.56
N ASP A 146 -17.35 16.56 -5.03
CA ASP A 146 -17.85 17.85 -4.51
C ASP A 146 -19.16 18.31 -5.19
N ASN A 147 -19.61 17.55 -6.23
CA ASN A 147 -20.85 17.85 -6.93
C ASN A 147 -22.02 17.04 -6.35
N PRO A 148 -22.98 17.67 -5.64
CA PRO A 148 -24.07 16.94 -4.98
C PRO A 148 -25.05 16.26 -5.96
N TYR A 149 -24.96 16.53 -7.25
CA TYR A 149 -25.84 15.99 -8.28
C TYR A 149 -25.21 14.84 -9.06
N VAL A 150 -23.95 14.50 -8.80
CA VAL A 150 -23.24 13.43 -9.49
C VAL A 150 -22.91 12.32 -8.53
N SER A 151 -23.36 11.11 -8.81
CA SER A 151 -22.88 9.91 -8.11
C SER A 151 -21.45 9.63 -8.52
N CYS A 152 -20.49 10.07 -7.72
CA CYS A 152 -19.08 9.75 -7.92
C CYS A 152 -18.76 8.26 -7.76
N GLN A 153 -19.66 7.48 -7.18
CA GLN A 153 -19.46 6.04 -7.03
C GLN A 153 -19.32 5.33 -8.38
N HIS A 154 -20.13 5.66 -9.39
CA HIS A 154 -20.08 4.99 -10.69
C HIS A 154 -18.72 5.04 -11.36
N SER A 155 -18.10 6.21 -11.45
CA SER A 155 -16.77 6.31 -12.08
C SER A 155 -15.67 5.58 -11.28
N HIS A 156 -15.80 5.52 -9.96
CA HIS A 156 -14.87 4.77 -9.11
C HIS A 156 -15.08 3.26 -9.23
N PHE A 157 -16.32 2.81 -9.36
CA PHE A 157 -16.65 1.40 -9.60
C PHE A 157 -16.07 0.94 -10.93
N ASP A 158 -16.42 1.60 -12.04
CA ASP A 158 -15.97 1.23 -13.37
C ASP A 158 -14.44 1.24 -13.48
N PHE A 159 -13.79 2.25 -12.88
CA PHE A 159 -12.34 2.33 -12.83
C PHE A 159 -11.74 1.17 -12.04
N SER A 160 -12.22 0.91 -10.83
CA SER A 160 -11.69 -0.16 -9.99
C SER A 160 -11.94 -1.54 -10.58
N GLU A 161 -13.12 -1.78 -11.15
CA GLU A 161 -13.45 -3.03 -11.84
C GLU A 161 -12.50 -3.28 -13.02
N SER A 162 -12.19 -2.25 -13.82
CA SER A 162 -11.27 -2.35 -14.94
C SER A 162 -9.82 -2.69 -14.58
N LEU A 163 -9.47 -2.57 -13.30
CA LEU A 163 -8.16 -2.87 -12.76
C LEU A 163 -8.03 -4.29 -12.18
N ILE A 164 -9.12 -5.03 -12.09
CA ILE A 164 -9.13 -6.41 -11.59
C ILE A 164 -8.56 -7.35 -12.65
N GLY A 165 -7.67 -8.24 -12.25
CA GLY A 165 -7.04 -9.19 -13.16
C GLY A 165 -7.96 -10.33 -13.59
N ARG A 166 -7.70 -10.91 -14.77
CA ARG A 166 -8.50 -11.99 -15.36
C ARG A 166 -8.56 -13.27 -14.54
N LYS A 167 -7.58 -13.49 -13.66
CA LYS A 167 -7.51 -14.65 -12.76
C LYS A 167 -8.02 -14.34 -11.35
N CYS A 168 -8.51 -13.13 -11.12
CA CYS A 168 -9.04 -12.76 -9.81
C CYS A 168 -10.21 -13.68 -9.44
N PRO A 169 -10.21 -14.33 -8.26
CA PRO A 169 -11.38 -15.07 -7.78
C PRO A 169 -12.58 -14.13 -7.62
N SER A 170 -13.79 -14.64 -7.89
CA SER A 170 -15.02 -13.84 -7.80
C SER A 170 -15.22 -13.21 -6.42
N GLU A 171 -14.94 -13.95 -5.36
CA GLU A 171 -15.04 -13.47 -3.97
C GLU A 171 -14.06 -12.32 -3.67
N ALA A 172 -12.84 -12.40 -4.25
CA ALA A 172 -11.86 -11.34 -4.14
C ALA A 172 -12.31 -10.10 -4.95
N ALA A 173 -12.87 -10.29 -6.13
CA ALA A 173 -13.44 -9.20 -6.94
C ALA A 173 -14.59 -8.51 -6.19
N ASP A 174 -15.51 -9.26 -5.61
CA ASP A 174 -16.61 -8.72 -4.80
C ASP A 174 -16.09 -7.91 -3.61
N PHE A 175 -15.04 -8.40 -2.93
CA PHE A 175 -14.42 -7.68 -1.82
C PHE A 175 -13.76 -6.37 -2.29
N ILE A 176 -13.07 -6.38 -3.44
CA ILE A 176 -12.48 -5.19 -4.04
C ILE A 176 -13.58 -4.16 -4.33
N MET A 177 -14.67 -4.57 -4.95
CA MET A 177 -15.80 -3.69 -5.30
C MET A 177 -16.55 -3.18 -4.07
N TRP A 178 -16.75 -4.05 -3.08
CA TRP A 178 -17.28 -3.62 -1.79
C TRP A 178 -16.41 -2.54 -1.14
N GLY A 179 -15.08 -2.68 -1.22
CA GLY A 179 -14.13 -1.68 -0.74
C GLY A 179 -14.31 -0.31 -1.41
N VAL A 180 -14.68 -0.25 -2.70
CA VAL A 180 -15.02 1.02 -3.39
C VAL A 180 -16.24 1.67 -2.73
N ALA A 181 -17.24 0.88 -2.41
CA ALA A 181 -18.47 1.38 -1.77
C ALA A 181 -18.23 1.94 -0.36
N GLN A 182 -17.16 1.51 0.30
CA GLN A 182 -16.79 1.93 1.66
C GLN A 182 -15.80 3.10 1.68
N GLU A 183 -15.30 3.57 0.53
CA GLU A 183 -14.32 4.66 0.47
C GLU A 183 -14.85 5.94 1.13
N CYS A 184 -14.03 6.50 2.02
CA CYS A 184 -14.24 7.86 2.51
C CYS A 184 -13.68 8.87 1.50
N GLY A 185 -14.51 9.79 1.03
CA GLY A 185 -14.09 10.81 0.03
C GLY A 185 -12.90 11.65 0.49
N ILE A 186 -12.81 11.98 1.80
CA ILE A 186 -11.68 12.73 2.37
C ILE A 186 -10.40 11.89 2.27
N ALA A 187 -10.46 10.62 2.61
CA ALA A 187 -9.33 9.69 2.54
C ALA A 187 -8.82 9.55 1.10
N LYS A 188 -9.72 9.25 0.17
CA LYS A 188 -9.39 9.13 -1.25
C LYS A 188 -8.76 10.41 -1.82
N LYS A 189 -9.33 11.57 -1.49
CA LYS A 189 -8.80 12.86 -1.94
C LYS A 189 -7.40 13.13 -1.37
N GLY A 190 -7.15 12.76 -0.11
CA GLY A 190 -5.84 12.85 0.52
C GLY A 190 -4.81 12.02 -0.24
N ASP A 191 -5.09 10.73 -0.44
CA ASP A 191 -4.19 9.81 -1.13
C ASP A 191 -3.85 10.27 -2.56
N LEU A 192 -4.86 10.73 -3.33
CA LEU A 192 -4.63 11.23 -4.69
C LEU A 192 -3.85 12.56 -4.69
N SER A 193 -3.96 13.37 -3.63
CA SER A 193 -3.20 14.62 -3.51
C SER A 193 -1.70 14.38 -3.34
N ILE A 194 -1.29 13.22 -2.81
CA ILE A 194 0.11 12.80 -2.71
C ILE A 194 0.79 12.87 -4.08
N TYR A 195 0.07 12.54 -5.16
CA TYR A 195 0.61 12.50 -6.51
C TYR A 195 0.95 13.87 -7.11
N ASN A 196 0.51 14.97 -6.50
CA ASN A 196 0.81 16.31 -7.00
C ASN A 196 2.30 16.64 -6.98
N ASN A 197 3.05 16.07 -6.03
CA ASN A 197 4.47 16.35 -5.83
C ASN A 197 5.31 15.08 -5.59
N TYR A 198 4.76 13.89 -5.78
CA TYR A 198 5.46 12.64 -5.56
C TYR A 198 6.46 12.34 -6.67
N ASP A 199 7.73 12.47 -6.36
CA ASP A 199 8.87 12.06 -7.19
C ASP A 199 10.06 11.75 -6.29
N VAL A 200 10.45 10.49 -6.20
CA VAL A 200 11.58 9.99 -5.41
C VAL A 200 12.67 9.39 -6.28
N THR A 201 12.60 9.60 -7.59
CA THR A 201 13.58 9.03 -8.54
C THR A 201 15.00 9.51 -8.29
N GLY A 202 15.18 10.70 -7.71
CA GLY A 202 16.50 11.26 -7.42
C GLY A 202 17.21 10.68 -6.20
N ASP A 203 16.51 9.90 -5.39
CA ASP A 203 16.99 9.41 -4.09
C ASP A 203 16.95 7.86 -3.96
N LEU A 204 16.61 7.16 -5.03
CA LEU A 204 16.53 5.68 -5.06
C LEU A 204 17.87 5.00 -4.73
N ASP A 205 18.99 5.64 -5.00
CA ASP A 205 20.32 5.14 -4.65
C ASP A 205 20.60 5.11 -3.14
N LYS A 206 19.78 5.78 -2.33
CA LYS A 206 19.84 5.71 -0.85
C LYS A 206 19.26 4.41 -0.30
N ILE A 207 18.48 3.67 -1.09
CA ILE A 207 17.88 2.40 -0.67
C ILE A 207 18.99 1.33 -0.66
N THR A 208 19.23 0.77 0.54
CA THR A 208 20.29 -0.23 0.76
C THR A 208 19.77 -1.60 1.18
N CYS A 209 18.50 -1.68 1.58
CA CYS A 209 17.86 -2.94 1.98
C CYS A 209 17.48 -3.81 0.77
N PRO A 210 17.14 -5.09 0.96
CA PRO A 210 16.51 -5.90 -0.07
C PRO A 210 15.18 -5.30 -0.53
N VAL A 211 14.91 -5.34 -1.83
CA VAL A 211 13.70 -4.79 -2.46
C VAL A 211 13.05 -5.84 -3.34
N MET A 212 11.75 -6.00 -3.21
CA MET A 212 10.96 -6.75 -4.19
C MET A 212 9.96 -5.82 -4.87
N VAL A 213 9.93 -5.88 -6.20
CA VAL A 213 8.98 -5.16 -7.03
C VAL A 213 8.05 -6.19 -7.67
N VAL A 214 6.78 -6.13 -7.31
CA VAL A 214 5.75 -7.05 -7.79
C VAL A 214 4.78 -6.31 -8.71
N ARG A 215 4.41 -6.94 -9.81
CA ARG A 215 3.45 -6.37 -10.74
C ARG A 215 2.48 -7.44 -11.22
N GLY A 216 1.17 -7.21 -11.05
CA GLY A 216 0.14 -7.93 -11.78
C GLY A 216 0.13 -7.43 -13.24
N GLU A 217 0.31 -8.34 -14.20
CA GLU A 217 0.49 -7.94 -15.60
C GLU A 217 -0.77 -7.39 -16.25
N ASP A 218 -1.94 -7.70 -15.68
CA ASP A 218 -3.23 -7.19 -16.15
C ASP A 218 -3.51 -5.74 -15.67
N ASP A 219 -2.66 -5.20 -14.78
CA ASP A 219 -2.77 -3.79 -14.36
C ASP A 219 -2.32 -2.85 -15.47
N TRP A 220 -3.27 -2.18 -16.09
CA TRP A 220 -2.99 -1.17 -17.11
C TRP A 220 -2.66 0.22 -16.51
N ASN A 221 -3.03 0.46 -15.24
CA ASN A 221 -2.84 1.76 -14.57
C ASN A 221 -1.39 2.03 -14.16
N VAL A 222 -0.64 0.95 -13.83
CA VAL A 222 0.79 1.05 -13.49
C VAL A 222 1.61 0.27 -14.52
N PRO A 223 2.00 0.91 -15.65
CA PRO A 223 2.79 0.27 -16.70
C PRO A 223 4.17 -0.19 -16.21
N GLU A 224 4.69 -1.25 -16.81
CA GLU A 224 5.95 -1.89 -16.44
C GLU A 224 7.14 -0.93 -16.40
N HIS A 225 7.17 0.10 -17.25
CA HIS A 225 8.30 1.04 -17.28
C HIS A 225 8.49 1.78 -15.95
N TYR A 226 7.45 1.95 -15.13
CA TYR A 226 7.57 2.53 -13.80
C TYR A 226 8.37 1.60 -12.86
N ALA A 227 8.08 0.30 -12.90
CA ALA A 227 8.83 -0.69 -12.14
C ALA A 227 10.30 -0.72 -12.57
N ARG A 228 10.57 -0.65 -13.88
CA ARG A 228 11.95 -0.60 -14.41
C ARG A 228 12.68 0.65 -13.95
N THR A 229 12.04 1.82 -14.00
CA THR A 229 12.62 3.06 -13.47
C THR A 229 13.04 2.92 -12.00
N ALA A 230 12.21 2.27 -11.18
CA ALA A 230 12.56 2.00 -9.78
C ALA A 230 13.80 1.09 -9.68
N MET A 231 13.78 -0.04 -10.41
CA MET A 231 14.86 -1.02 -10.35
C MET A 231 16.20 -0.44 -10.81
N ASP A 232 16.18 0.35 -11.89
CA ASP A 232 17.39 0.99 -12.44
C ASP A 232 18.01 2.03 -11.49
N GLY A 233 17.18 2.68 -10.67
CA GLY A 233 17.63 3.69 -9.71
C GLY A 233 18.19 3.13 -8.40
N MET A 234 17.79 1.92 -8.00
CA MET A 234 18.18 1.31 -6.71
C MET A 234 19.55 0.62 -6.76
N VAL A 235 20.55 1.34 -7.21
CA VAL A 235 21.91 0.79 -7.50
C VAL A 235 22.66 0.30 -6.26
N ASN A 236 22.28 0.76 -5.06
CA ASN A 236 22.92 0.37 -3.80
C ASN A 236 22.07 -0.62 -2.99
N ALA A 237 20.91 -1.03 -3.50
CA ALA A 237 20.08 -2.02 -2.81
C ALA A 237 20.82 -3.36 -2.69
N LYS A 238 20.77 -3.98 -1.51
CA LYS A 238 21.38 -5.30 -1.27
C LYS A 238 20.96 -6.34 -2.29
N LYS A 239 19.69 -6.29 -2.69
CA LYS A 239 19.12 -7.11 -3.77
C LYS A 239 17.86 -6.45 -4.30
N VAL A 240 17.67 -6.50 -5.61
CA VAL A 240 16.42 -6.09 -6.28
C VAL A 240 15.81 -7.32 -6.96
N MET A 241 14.58 -7.65 -6.61
CA MET A 241 13.82 -8.79 -7.13
C MET A 241 12.62 -8.31 -7.93
N TRP A 242 12.56 -8.66 -9.21
CA TRP A 242 11.42 -8.39 -10.09
C TRP A 242 10.50 -9.61 -10.18
N ARG A 243 9.21 -9.41 -9.89
CA ARG A 243 8.20 -10.48 -9.88
C ARG A 243 6.93 -10.05 -10.62
N PRO A 244 6.90 -10.16 -11.96
CA PRO A 244 5.67 -10.00 -12.72
C PRO A 244 4.79 -11.24 -12.54
N ILE A 245 3.48 -11.05 -12.37
CA ILE A 245 2.52 -12.13 -12.14
C ILE A 245 1.40 -12.05 -13.17
N PRO A 246 1.37 -12.99 -14.13
CA PRO A 246 0.42 -12.93 -15.25
C PRO A 246 -1.01 -13.26 -14.83
N GLY A 247 -1.96 -12.45 -15.30
CA GLY A 247 -3.38 -12.63 -15.11
C GLY A 247 -3.96 -12.03 -13.84
N TYR A 248 -3.14 -11.35 -13.03
CA TYR A 248 -3.57 -10.58 -11.87
C TYR A 248 -3.43 -9.08 -12.13
N GLY A 249 -4.28 -8.31 -11.47
CA GLY A 249 -4.42 -6.87 -11.71
C GLY A 249 -3.79 -5.99 -10.62
N HIS A 250 -4.45 -4.85 -10.39
CA HIS A 250 -3.97 -3.80 -9.51
C HIS A 250 -4.04 -4.15 -8.02
N PHE A 251 -5.03 -4.96 -7.63
CA PHE A 251 -5.28 -5.32 -6.23
C PHE A 251 -4.65 -6.68 -5.89
N ILE A 252 -3.45 -6.93 -6.37
CA ILE A 252 -2.79 -8.23 -6.33
C ILE A 252 -2.69 -8.83 -4.92
N ILE A 253 -2.65 -7.98 -3.89
CA ILE A 253 -2.64 -8.37 -2.49
C ILE A 253 -3.93 -9.08 -2.07
N VAL A 254 -5.06 -8.74 -2.71
CA VAL A 254 -6.38 -9.34 -2.50
C VAL A 254 -6.62 -10.45 -3.52
N GLU A 255 -6.18 -10.25 -4.76
CA GLU A 255 -6.42 -11.18 -5.86
C GLU A 255 -5.63 -12.49 -5.73
N ALA A 256 -4.44 -12.47 -5.11
CA ALA A 256 -3.52 -13.61 -5.04
C ALA A 256 -2.71 -13.65 -3.74
N PRO A 257 -3.33 -13.66 -2.55
CA PRO A 257 -2.62 -13.59 -1.28
C PRO A 257 -1.65 -14.76 -1.07
N GLU A 258 -1.98 -15.98 -1.54
CA GLU A 258 -1.09 -17.15 -1.47
C GLU A 258 0.19 -16.90 -2.26
N LYS A 259 0.05 -16.38 -3.48
CA LYS A 259 1.21 -16.08 -4.33
C LYS A 259 2.07 -14.97 -3.75
N ILE A 260 1.45 -13.97 -3.16
CA ILE A 260 2.20 -12.92 -2.47
C ILE A 260 2.95 -13.49 -1.26
N CYS A 261 2.33 -14.36 -0.46
CA CYS A 261 3.02 -15.01 0.66
C CYS A 261 4.25 -15.82 0.22
N GLU A 262 4.17 -16.57 -0.87
CA GLU A 262 5.34 -17.28 -1.44
C GLU A 262 6.49 -16.30 -1.76
N LEU A 263 6.18 -15.17 -2.38
CA LEU A 263 7.15 -14.14 -2.73
C LEU A 263 7.74 -13.44 -1.49
N LEU A 264 6.92 -13.19 -0.46
CA LEU A 264 7.38 -12.62 0.79
C LEU A 264 8.36 -13.56 1.52
N GLU A 265 8.13 -14.89 1.46
CA GLU A 265 9.09 -15.87 1.99
C GLU A 265 10.43 -15.85 1.21
N GLU A 266 10.39 -15.67 -0.12
CA GLU A 266 11.62 -15.45 -0.92
C GLU A 266 12.38 -14.19 -0.44
N LEU A 267 11.67 -13.10 -0.19
CA LEU A 267 12.30 -11.86 0.30
C LEU A 267 12.93 -12.03 1.68
N VAL A 268 12.23 -12.69 2.60
CA VAL A 268 12.72 -12.94 3.96
C VAL A 268 14.01 -13.75 3.95
N ALA A 269 14.23 -14.62 2.96
CA ALA A 269 15.47 -15.37 2.82
C ALA A 269 16.69 -14.46 2.50
N GLU A 270 16.47 -13.25 2.00
CA GLU A 270 17.51 -12.28 1.66
C GLU A 270 17.84 -11.29 2.80
N ILE A 271 17.02 -11.27 3.86
CA ILE A 271 17.25 -10.46 5.06
C ILE A 271 18.16 -11.23 6.05
#